data_05c922a1dee69abe076c4ee40d9ec6ac
#
_entry.id   05c922a1dee69abe076c4ee40d9ec6ac
#
_cell.length_a   1.000
_cell.length_b   1.000
_cell.length_c   1.000
_cell.angle_alpha   90.00
_cell.angle_beta   90.00
_cell.angle_gamma   90.00
#
_symmetry.space_group_name_H-M   'P 1'
#
loop_
_entity.id
_entity.type
_entity.pdbx_description
1 polymer ?
#
loop_
_entity_poly.entity_id
_entity_poly.type
_entity_poly.pdbx_seq_one_letter_code
_entity_poly.pdbx_strand_id
1 'polypeptide(L)'
;MGRKTNRLTVAGLRLLLGGQLVAALAPTARAQVPEIRLARQFSMGYLQLNVMEHQGLIEKHAKALGIPEVKVSWLTFNGPTAINEALISGNIDVASGGVPGLLVLWARTKGTPQEVRSISALSSQPFLLNSRDPAVKSVADFKDNDRIALPAVKSSVQAITLQMAAAKAFGDKQFDKLDALTVSMAPPDATVALMKGGTEVTAVFSVPPFQYQQLEDKNIHTVLNSFDVMGGSHSFTVAWTSSTFRDKNPKLYQALVDALKEATEIVNKDRRAAAQLWITDSKSKLPLDMVGKIVEGAQVRWTMAPENTMKYAEFMARVGTLKSAPTSWKDYFFPEIHDQNGS
;
A
#
# COMPACT_ATOMS: atom_id res chain seq x y z
N MET A 1 41.40 82.63 -41.84
CA MET A 1 41.04 82.51 -43.26
C MET A 1 40.12 81.37 -43.38
N GLY A 2 38.93 81.45 -43.63
CA GLY A 2 37.99 82.11 -44.48
C GLY A 2 36.80 81.12 -44.59
N ARG A 3 35.70 81.59 -44.10
CA ARG A 3 34.37 81.70 -44.73
C ARG A 3 33.99 80.58 -45.72
N LYS A 4 32.83 79.88 -45.52
CA LYS A 4 31.53 80.36 -46.07
C LYS A 4 30.35 79.49 -45.53
N THR A 5 29.33 80.19 -45.14
CA THR A 5 27.94 79.85 -44.95
C THR A 5 27.28 79.32 -46.22
N ASN A 6 26.36 78.36 -46.10
CA ASN A 6 25.13 78.37 -46.91
C ASN A 6 23.98 77.70 -46.21
N ARG A 7 22.88 78.41 -46.07
CA ARG A 7 21.52 77.97 -45.65
C ARG A 7 20.84 77.40 -46.90
N LEU A 8 20.02 76.35 -46.71
CA LEU A 8 18.79 76.05 -47.48
C LEU A 8 17.89 75.06 -46.71
N THR A 9 16.85 75.60 -46.20
CA THR A 9 15.40 75.46 -46.45
C THR A 9 14.84 74.00 -46.33
N VAL A 10 14.12 73.79 -45.27
CA VAL A 10 12.78 73.15 -44.99
C VAL A 10 12.13 72.38 -46.13
N ALA A 11 11.85 71.13 -45.88
CA ALA A 11 10.62 70.48 -46.35
C ALA A 11 10.20 69.45 -45.30
N GLY A 12 9.06 69.67 -44.72
CA GLY A 12 8.45 68.73 -43.68
C GLY A 12 7.87 67.52 -44.37
N LEU A 13 8.16 66.40 -43.78
CA LEU A 13 7.44 65.12 -44.08
C LEU A 13 6.88 64.58 -42.79
N ARG A 14 5.58 64.70 -42.58
CA ARG A 14 4.85 64.10 -41.51
C ARG A 14 4.77 62.59 -41.80
N LEU A 15 5.51 61.76 -41.08
CA LEU A 15 5.28 60.32 -41.04
C LEU A 15 4.22 60.03 -39.98
N LEU A 16 3.04 59.56 -40.39
CA LEU A 16 2.05 58.95 -39.60
C LEU A 16 2.56 57.55 -39.13
N LEU A 17 3.00 57.42 -37.87
CA LEU A 17 3.25 56.14 -37.24
C LEU A 17 1.90 55.50 -36.90
N GLY A 18 1.43 54.61 -37.77
CA GLY A 18 0.39 53.65 -37.45
C GLY A 18 0.90 52.64 -36.43
N GLY A 19 0.54 52.84 -35.15
CA GLY A 19 0.81 51.89 -34.11
C GLY A 19 -0.01 50.58 -34.33
N GLN A 20 0.60 49.57 -34.86
CA GLN A 20 0.04 48.22 -34.81
C GLN A 20 0.18 47.70 -33.38
N LEU A 21 -0.96 47.60 -32.67
CA LEU A 21 -1.10 46.94 -31.39
C LEU A 21 -0.97 45.45 -31.64
N VAL A 22 0.25 44.89 -31.53
CA VAL A 22 0.47 43.43 -31.51
C VAL A 22 -0.05 42.96 -30.17
N ALA A 23 -1.28 42.48 -30.13
CA ALA A 23 -1.80 41.72 -28.99
C ALA A 23 -0.94 40.44 -28.87
N ALA A 24 0.03 40.47 -27.95
CA ALA A 24 0.76 39.28 -27.57
C ALA A 24 -0.25 38.28 -26.94
N LEU A 25 -0.63 37.28 -27.71
CA LEU A 25 -1.30 36.07 -27.19
C LEU A 25 -0.30 35.39 -26.25
N ALA A 26 -0.34 35.73 -24.96
CA ALA A 26 0.33 34.95 -23.93
C ALA A 26 -0.14 33.50 -24.06
N PRO A 27 0.76 32.52 -24.20
CA PRO A 27 0.34 31.12 -24.17
C PRO A 27 -0.34 30.90 -22.81
N THR A 28 -1.61 30.53 -22.85
CA THR A 28 -2.31 30.04 -21.64
C THR A 28 -1.55 28.81 -21.18
N ALA A 29 -0.75 28.95 -20.13
CA ALA A 29 -0.12 27.83 -19.46
C ALA A 29 -1.24 26.88 -19.08
N ARG A 30 -1.37 25.77 -19.79
CA ARG A 30 -2.33 24.72 -19.48
C ARG A 30 -1.92 24.24 -18.10
N ALA A 31 -2.75 24.48 -17.10
CA ALA A 31 -2.49 23.99 -15.76
C ALA A 31 -2.24 22.48 -15.85
N GLN A 32 -1.09 22.04 -15.33
CA GLN A 32 -0.75 20.62 -15.33
C GLN A 32 -1.84 19.90 -14.53
N VAL A 33 -2.45 18.88 -15.12
CA VAL A 33 -3.46 18.07 -14.46
C VAL A 33 -2.83 17.44 -13.22
N PRO A 34 -3.40 17.63 -12.03
CA PRO A 34 -2.91 16.97 -10.83
C PRO A 34 -2.84 15.46 -11.04
N GLU A 35 -1.79 14.82 -10.53
CA GLU A 35 -1.60 13.37 -10.60
C GLU A 35 -1.49 12.79 -9.18
N ILE A 36 -2.07 11.61 -8.98
CA ILE A 36 -1.88 10.79 -7.79
C ILE A 36 -1.57 9.34 -8.21
N ARG A 37 -0.49 8.81 -7.68
CA ARG A 37 0.01 7.46 -7.98
C ARG A 37 -0.10 6.59 -6.74
N LEU A 38 -0.93 5.54 -6.82
CA LEU A 38 -1.19 4.62 -5.71
C LEU A 38 -0.55 3.26 -5.97
N ALA A 39 -0.01 2.66 -4.92
CA ALA A 39 0.61 1.35 -5.00
C ALA A 39 -0.04 0.34 -4.05
N ARG A 40 -0.25 -0.88 -4.56
CA ARG A 40 -0.72 -2.04 -3.80
C ARG A 40 0.17 -3.27 -4.06
N GLN A 41 -0.07 -4.35 -3.33
CA GLN A 41 0.59 -5.64 -3.54
C GLN A 41 -0.44 -6.69 -3.99
N PHE A 42 0.03 -7.91 -4.26
CA PHE A 42 -0.85 -9.03 -4.65
C PHE A 42 -1.61 -9.57 -3.44
N SER A 43 -2.85 -9.17 -3.26
CA SER A 43 -3.77 -9.75 -2.26
C SER A 43 -5.18 -9.20 -2.44
N MET A 44 -6.18 -9.96 -1.98
CA MET A 44 -7.54 -9.45 -1.77
C MET A 44 -7.62 -8.45 -0.61
N GLY A 45 -6.61 -8.36 0.25
CA GLY A 45 -6.55 -7.38 1.33
C GLY A 45 -6.61 -5.90 0.88
N TYR A 46 -6.53 -5.65 -0.41
CA TYR A 46 -6.62 -4.32 -1.03
C TYR A 46 -7.95 -4.08 -1.76
N LEU A 47 -9.01 -4.81 -1.41
CA LEU A 47 -10.29 -4.79 -2.14
C LEU A 47 -10.89 -3.37 -2.23
N GLN A 48 -10.76 -2.53 -1.20
CA GLN A 48 -11.21 -1.13 -1.28
C GLN A 48 -10.49 -0.37 -2.40
N LEU A 49 -9.18 -0.60 -2.57
CA LEU A 49 -8.42 0.06 -3.65
C LEU A 49 -8.86 -0.43 -5.04
N ASN A 50 -9.25 -1.71 -5.16
CA ASN A 50 -9.85 -2.22 -6.40
C ASN A 50 -11.20 -1.55 -6.68
N VAL A 51 -12.03 -1.36 -5.66
CA VAL A 51 -13.31 -0.63 -5.80
C VAL A 51 -13.07 0.82 -6.21
N MET A 52 -12.11 1.49 -5.57
CA MET A 52 -11.75 2.89 -5.90
C MET A 52 -11.30 3.03 -7.35
N GLU A 53 -10.43 2.14 -7.82
CA GLU A 53 -9.94 2.12 -9.20
C GLU A 53 -11.07 1.87 -10.19
N HIS A 54 -11.86 0.81 -9.96
CA HIS A 54 -12.92 0.38 -10.88
C HIS A 54 -14.04 1.43 -11.02
N GLN A 55 -14.36 2.14 -9.94
CA GLN A 55 -15.45 3.12 -9.91
C GLN A 55 -14.99 4.58 -10.06
N GLY A 56 -13.68 4.83 -10.19
CA GLY A 56 -13.14 6.19 -10.31
C GLY A 56 -13.47 7.07 -9.10
N LEU A 57 -13.39 6.50 -7.88
CA LEU A 57 -13.87 7.22 -6.68
C LEU A 57 -12.98 8.41 -6.31
N ILE A 58 -11.67 8.35 -6.57
CA ILE A 58 -10.77 9.50 -6.33
C ILE A 58 -11.14 10.64 -7.26
N GLU A 59 -11.35 10.36 -8.55
CA GLU A 59 -11.76 11.34 -9.56
C GLU A 59 -13.12 11.96 -9.22
N LYS A 60 -14.08 11.13 -8.76
CA LYS A 60 -15.39 11.56 -8.32
C LYS A 60 -15.30 12.57 -7.16
N HIS A 61 -14.57 12.23 -6.10
CA HIS A 61 -14.44 13.09 -4.93
C HIS A 61 -13.57 14.32 -5.21
N ALA A 62 -12.51 14.19 -6.02
CA ALA A 62 -11.68 15.30 -6.46
C ALA A 62 -12.53 16.36 -7.20
N LYS A 63 -13.40 15.91 -8.12
CA LYS A 63 -14.32 16.79 -8.85
C LYS A 63 -15.28 17.52 -7.90
N ALA A 64 -15.81 16.83 -6.88
CA ALA A 64 -16.69 17.43 -5.87
C ALA A 64 -15.97 18.51 -5.03
N LEU A 65 -14.65 18.37 -4.82
CA LEU A 65 -13.81 19.34 -4.11
C LEU A 65 -13.23 20.45 -5.02
N GLY A 66 -13.69 20.53 -6.28
CA GLY A 66 -13.29 21.57 -7.22
C GLY A 66 -11.97 21.30 -7.94
N ILE A 67 -11.53 20.03 -8.02
CA ILE A 67 -10.47 19.55 -8.90
C ILE A 67 -11.16 18.87 -10.09
N PRO A 68 -11.35 19.56 -11.24
CA PRO A 68 -12.22 19.06 -12.30
C PRO A 68 -11.66 17.83 -13.01
N GLU A 69 -10.34 17.70 -13.02
CA GLU A 69 -9.61 16.60 -13.66
C GLU A 69 -8.41 16.21 -12.79
N VAL A 70 -8.26 14.93 -12.52
CA VAL A 70 -7.11 14.34 -11.84
C VAL A 70 -6.70 13.06 -12.57
N LYS A 71 -5.40 12.86 -12.74
CA LYS A 71 -4.86 11.61 -13.27
C LYS A 71 -4.57 10.67 -12.11
N VAL A 72 -5.24 9.52 -12.08
CA VAL A 72 -5.02 8.49 -11.07
C VAL A 72 -4.27 7.32 -11.72
N SER A 73 -3.16 6.92 -11.12
CA SER A 73 -2.32 5.81 -11.60
C SER A 73 -2.19 4.74 -10.53
N TRP A 74 -2.40 3.47 -10.91
CA TRP A 74 -2.34 2.32 -10.03
C TRP A 74 -1.16 1.42 -10.37
N LEU A 75 -0.35 1.07 -9.35
CA LEU A 75 0.83 0.24 -9.51
C LEU A 75 0.76 -0.96 -8.58
N THR A 76 1.31 -2.10 -9.01
CA THR A 76 1.39 -3.32 -8.20
C THR A 76 2.85 -3.70 -7.98
N PHE A 77 3.22 -3.96 -6.73
CA PHE A 77 4.56 -4.33 -6.31
C PHE A 77 4.57 -5.72 -5.65
N ASN A 78 5.72 -6.39 -5.69
CA ASN A 78 5.88 -7.72 -5.12
C ASN A 78 5.99 -7.73 -3.59
N GLY A 79 6.37 -6.59 -2.97
CA GLY A 79 6.57 -6.54 -1.53
C GLY A 79 6.82 -5.12 -0.99
N PRO A 80 6.90 -4.95 0.35
CA PRO A 80 6.95 -3.65 1.01
C PRO A 80 8.23 -2.86 0.76
N THR A 81 9.37 -3.52 0.53
CA THR A 81 10.66 -2.84 0.31
C THR A 81 10.58 -1.95 -0.93
N ALA A 82 10.16 -2.52 -2.07
CA ALA A 82 10.05 -1.78 -3.33
C ALA A 82 8.99 -0.65 -3.27
N ILE A 83 7.88 -0.88 -2.57
CA ILE A 83 6.85 0.17 -2.35
C ILE A 83 7.43 1.33 -1.53
N ASN A 84 8.13 1.05 -0.44
CA ASN A 84 8.72 2.07 0.42
C ASN A 84 9.79 2.88 -0.32
N GLU A 85 10.62 2.23 -1.12
CA GLU A 85 11.60 2.90 -1.97
C GLU A 85 10.94 3.79 -3.01
N ALA A 86 9.86 3.32 -3.65
CA ALA A 86 9.10 4.11 -4.61
C ALA A 86 8.43 5.35 -3.97
N LEU A 87 7.93 5.23 -2.73
CA LEU A 87 7.36 6.37 -2.00
C LEU A 87 8.42 7.40 -1.63
N ILE A 88 9.56 6.95 -1.09
CA ILE A 88 10.66 7.87 -0.70
C ILE A 88 11.28 8.57 -1.90
N SER A 89 11.39 7.89 -3.03
CA SER A 89 11.91 8.48 -4.28
C SER A 89 10.89 9.36 -5.01
N GLY A 90 9.64 9.44 -4.53
CA GLY A 90 8.59 10.21 -5.18
C GLY A 90 8.04 9.59 -6.46
N ASN A 91 8.28 8.30 -6.69
CA ASN A 91 7.70 7.57 -7.83
C ASN A 91 6.23 7.18 -7.61
N ILE A 92 5.79 7.13 -6.37
CA ILE A 92 4.39 7.00 -5.95
C ILE A 92 4.07 8.02 -4.86
N ASP A 93 2.79 8.30 -4.67
CA ASP A 93 2.28 9.26 -3.69
C ASP A 93 1.61 8.55 -2.50
N VAL A 94 1.01 7.39 -2.76
CA VAL A 94 0.33 6.57 -1.76
C VAL A 94 0.81 5.13 -1.87
N ALA A 95 1.26 4.60 -0.76
CA ALA A 95 1.67 3.21 -0.61
C ALA A 95 0.63 2.42 0.17
N SER A 96 0.56 1.11 -0.04
CA SER A 96 -0.23 0.21 0.80
C SER A 96 0.47 -1.13 1.02
N GLY A 97 0.25 -1.71 2.20
CA GLY A 97 0.92 -2.94 2.60
C GLY A 97 0.62 -3.35 4.03
N GLY A 98 1.42 -4.26 4.56
CA GLY A 98 1.33 -4.69 5.94
C GLY A 98 1.89 -3.65 6.93
N VAL A 99 1.36 -3.68 8.15
CA VAL A 99 1.74 -2.74 9.23
C VAL A 99 3.25 -2.64 9.48
N PRO A 100 4.05 -3.71 9.48
CA PRO A 100 5.50 -3.60 9.67
C PRO A 100 6.20 -2.72 8.65
N GLY A 101 5.80 -2.77 7.37
CA GLY A 101 6.35 -1.93 6.31
C GLY A 101 6.13 -0.44 6.57
N LEU A 102 4.93 -0.06 7.04
CA LEU A 102 4.63 1.29 7.51
C LEU A 102 5.50 1.68 8.70
N LEU A 103 5.58 0.85 9.74
CA LEU A 103 6.32 1.15 10.98
C LEU A 103 7.80 1.42 10.74
N VAL A 104 8.45 0.63 9.88
CA VAL A 104 9.84 0.86 9.49
C VAL A 104 10.01 2.21 8.82
N LEU A 105 9.09 2.57 7.91
CA LEU A 105 9.18 3.82 7.18
C LEU A 105 8.84 5.03 8.06
N TRP A 106 7.80 4.93 8.89
CA TRP A 106 7.47 5.93 9.90
C TRP A 106 8.64 6.20 10.84
N ALA A 107 9.22 5.17 11.44
CA ALA A 107 10.35 5.33 12.37
C ALA A 107 11.57 5.98 11.71
N ARG A 108 11.78 5.72 10.42
CA ARG A 108 12.88 6.30 9.63
C ARG A 108 12.64 7.77 9.27
N THR A 109 11.37 8.17 9.11
CA THR A 109 10.99 9.51 8.63
C THR A 109 10.41 10.39 9.73
N LYS A 110 10.17 9.86 10.93
CA LYS A 110 9.60 10.57 12.08
C LYS A 110 10.37 11.87 12.37
N GLY A 111 9.62 12.97 12.56
CA GLY A 111 10.17 14.29 12.87
C GLY A 111 10.82 15.00 11.68
N THR A 112 10.71 14.47 10.47
CA THR A 112 11.13 15.15 9.24
C THR A 112 9.94 15.76 8.51
N PRO A 113 10.13 16.73 7.61
CA PRO A 113 9.04 17.24 6.77
C PRO A 113 8.37 16.18 5.89
N GLN A 114 9.07 15.07 5.63
CA GLN A 114 8.56 13.94 4.85
C GLN A 114 8.08 12.78 5.73
N GLU A 115 7.73 13.05 6.98
CA GLU A 115 7.23 12.01 7.88
C GLU A 115 6.07 11.25 7.23
N VAL A 116 6.23 9.92 7.20
CA VAL A 116 5.22 9.02 6.63
C VAL A 116 4.30 8.54 7.73
N ARG A 117 2.98 8.67 7.48
CA ARG A 117 1.94 8.15 8.36
C ARG A 117 0.86 7.43 7.56
N SER A 118 0.14 6.56 8.23
CA SER A 118 -1.00 5.87 7.65
C SER A 118 -2.18 6.80 7.47
N ILE A 119 -2.86 6.63 6.34
CA ILE A 119 -4.13 7.28 6.02
C ILE A 119 -5.26 6.52 6.73
N SER A 120 -5.25 5.19 6.64
CA SER A 120 -6.23 4.30 7.27
C SER A 120 -5.76 2.84 7.26
N ALA A 121 -6.42 1.99 8.05
CA ALA A 121 -6.44 0.56 7.75
C ALA A 121 -7.30 0.30 6.49
N LEU A 122 -7.14 -0.87 5.89
CA LEU A 122 -7.95 -1.35 4.76
C LEU A 122 -8.67 -2.64 5.15
N SER A 123 -7.96 -3.61 5.70
CA SER A 123 -8.56 -4.89 6.05
C SER A 123 -7.95 -5.51 7.31
N SER A 124 -8.79 -6.26 8.03
CA SER A 124 -8.39 -7.23 9.03
C SER A 124 -8.82 -8.60 8.55
N GLN A 125 -7.87 -9.49 8.31
CA GLN A 125 -8.12 -10.87 7.88
C GLN A 125 -6.90 -11.73 8.17
N PRO A 126 -7.10 -13.04 8.47
CA PRO A 126 -6.00 -13.94 8.73
C PRO A 126 -5.20 -14.21 7.46
N PHE A 127 -3.91 -14.37 7.61
CA PHE A 127 -3.03 -14.94 6.60
C PHE A 127 -2.33 -16.18 7.16
N LEU A 128 -2.05 -17.15 6.28
CA LEU A 128 -1.74 -18.52 6.68
C LEU A 128 -0.34 -18.93 6.20
N LEU A 129 0.40 -19.60 7.08
CA LEU A 129 1.58 -20.36 6.69
C LEU A 129 1.12 -21.78 6.34
N ASN A 130 1.21 -22.12 5.08
CA ASN A 130 0.85 -23.43 4.55
C ASN A 130 2.10 -24.23 4.19
N SER A 131 2.10 -25.53 4.47
CA SER A 131 3.18 -26.45 4.13
C SER A 131 2.67 -27.67 3.38
N ARG A 132 3.52 -28.21 2.50
CA ARG A 132 3.33 -29.49 1.81
C ARG A 132 3.97 -30.65 2.57
N ASP A 133 4.91 -30.38 3.49
CA ASP A 133 5.54 -31.43 4.29
C ASP A 133 4.60 -31.87 5.44
N PRO A 134 4.07 -33.11 5.41
CA PRO A 134 3.15 -33.59 6.43
C PRO A 134 3.77 -33.70 7.84
N ALA A 135 5.11 -33.67 7.96
CA ALA A 135 5.81 -33.68 9.24
C ALA A 135 5.81 -32.30 9.92
N VAL A 136 5.63 -31.20 9.18
CA VAL A 136 5.63 -29.85 9.73
C VAL A 136 4.23 -29.52 10.26
N LYS A 137 4.02 -29.54 11.57
CA LYS A 137 2.76 -29.21 12.24
C LYS A 137 2.79 -27.87 12.96
N SER A 138 3.98 -27.38 13.25
CA SER A 138 4.24 -26.11 13.94
C SER A 138 5.50 -25.45 13.40
N VAL A 139 5.76 -24.21 13.78
CA VAL A 139 7.00 -23.53 13.40
C VAL A 139 8.28 -24.18 13.97
N ALA A 140 8.14 -25.00 14.99
CA ALA A 140 9.25 -25.73 15.60
C ALA A 140 9.70 -26.95 14.80
N ASP A 141 8.90 -27.41 13.85
CA ASP A 141 9.18 -28.63 13.07
C ASP A 141 9.98 -28.35 11.79
N PHE A 142 10.17 -27.07 11.41
CA PHE A 142 10.97 -26.71 10.26
C PHE A 142 12.45 -27.06 10.45
N LYS A 143 13.07 -27.57 9.39
CA LYS A 143 14.46 -28.03 9.35
C LYS A 143 15.30 -27.16 8.39
N ASP A 144 16.60 -27.29 8.44
CA ASP A 144 17.55 -26.48 7.65
C ASP A 144 17.36 -26.61 6.12
N ASN A 145 16.79 -27.71 5.65
CA ASN A 145 16.47 -27.94 4.24
C ASN A 145 15.09 -27.39 3.82
N ASP A 146 14.29 -26.87 4.72
CA ASP A 146 13.03 -26.23 4.37
C ASP A 146 13.26 -24.83 3.76
N ARG A 147 12.32 -24.42 2.93
CA ARG A 147 12.26 -23.06 2.38
C ARG A 147 10.85 -22.52 2.49
N ILE A 148 10.73 -21.43 3.23
CA ILE A 148 9.47 -20.70 3.49
C ILE A 148 9.42 -19.48 2.58
N ALA A 149 8.61 -19.54 1.53
CA ALA A 149 8.42 -18.38 0.67
C ALA A 149 7.48 -17.35 1.30
N LEU A 150 7.83 -16.07 1.18
CA LEU A 150 7.06 -14.91 1.62
C LEU A 150 7.42 -13.67 0.78
N PRO A 151 6.60 -12.59 0.77
CA PRO A 151 6.80 -11.46 -0.16
C PRO A 151 8.13 -10.71 -0.02
N ALA A 152 8.64 -10.59 1.21
CA ALA A 152 9.94 -9.98 1.49
C ALA A 152 10.49 -10.47 2.82
N VAL A 153 11.71 -11.00 2.80
CA VAL A 153 12.40 -11.45 4.02
C VAL A 153 12.60 -10.29 4.98
N LYS A 154 12.46 -10.55 6.28
CA LYS A 154 12.68 -9.61 7.40
C LYS A 154 11.83 -8.33 7.41
N SER A 155 10.98 -8.09 6.41
CA SER A 155 10.25 -6.81 6.29
C SER A 155 8.77 -6.94 5.96
N SER A 156 8.32 -8.04 5.35
CA SER A 156 6.89 -8.25 5.11
C SER A 156 6.14 -8.56 6.42
N VAL A 157 4.83 -8.31 6.42
CA VAL A 157 3.99 -8.66 7.58
C VAL A 157 4.07 -10.15 7.91
N GLN A 158 4.21 -11.00 6.91
CA GLN A 158 4.44 -12.42 7.07
C GLN A 158 5.78 -12.71 7.77
N ALA A 159 6.86 -12.05 7.35
CA ALA A 159 8.17 -12.23 7.97
C ALA A 159 8.15 -11.84 9.45
N ILE A 160 7.58 -10.68 9.79
CA ILE A 160 7.49 -10.24 11.18
C ILE A 160 6.56 -11.14 12.00
N THR A 161 5.45 -11.60 11.42
CA THR A 161 4.57 -12.57 12.11
C THR A 161 5.25 -13.92 12.32
N LEU A 162 6.09 -14.37 11.37
CA LEU A 162 6.90 -15.57 11.54
C LEU A 162 7.92 -15.40 12.67
N GLN A 163 8.58 -14.24 12.75
CA GLN A 163 9.49 -13.90 13.85
C GLN A 163 8.75 -13.86 15.20
N MET A 164 7.53 -13.32 15.26
CA MET A 164 6.69 -13.37 16.47
C MET A 164 6.37 -14.79 16.89
N ALA A 165 6.05 -15.67 15.92
CA ALA A 165 5.81 -17.08 16.16
C ALA A 165 7.09 -17.81 16.64
N ALA A 166 8.23 -17.52 16.04
CA ALA A 166 9.53 -18.05 16.45
C ALA A 166 9.93 -17.59 17.86
N ALA A 167 9.73 -16.32 18.20
CA ALA A 167 9.94 -15.82 19.55
C ALA A 167 9.07 -16.55 20.59
N LYS A 168 7.82 -16.84 20.24
CA LYS A 168 6.89 -17.59 21.10
C LYS A 168 7.31 -19.06 21.27
N ALA A 169 7.84 -19.69 20.22
CA ALA A 169 8.23 -21.09 20.23
C ALA A 169 9.61 -21.33 20.83
N PHE A 170 10.59 -20.44 20.57
CA PHE A 170 12.01 -20.63 20.90
C PHE A 170 12.55 -19.61 21.92
N GLY A 171 11.75 -18.60 22.27
CA GLY A 171 12.14 -17.47 23.12
C GLY A 171 12.61 -16.26 22.34
N ASP A 172 12.49 -15.07 22.94
CA ASP A 172 12.76 -13.78 22.31
C ASP A 172 14.18 -13.65 21.70
N LYS A 173 15.18 -14.32 22.27
CA LYS A 173 16.56 -14.32 21.76
C LYS A 173 16.73 -15.12 20.46
N GLN A 174 15.77 -15.90 20.07
CA GLN A 174 15.76 -16.73 18.84
C GLN A 174 14.59 -16.34 17.91
N PHE A 175 14.12 -15.10 18.00
CA PHE A 175 13.01 -14.63 17.18
C PHE A 175 13.31 -14.76 15.67
N ASP A 176 14.54 -14.65 15.26
CA ASP A 176 15.03 -14.71 13.88
C ASP A 176 15.49 -16.11 13.43
N LYS A 177 15.30 -17.14 14.27
CA LYS A 177 15.77 -18.50 14.00
C LYS A 177 15.32 -19.05 12.65
N LEU A 178 14.12 -18.70 12.21
CA LEU A 178 13.56 -19.14 10.93
C LEU A 178 13.92 -18.25 9.74
N ASP A 179 14.54 -17.08 9.96
CA ASP A 179 14.87 -16.15 8.88
C ASP A 179 15.77 -16.77 7.81
N ALA A 180 16.72 -17.65 8.21
CA ALA A 180 17.60 -18.36 7.29
C ALA A 180 16.87 -19.32 6.33
N LEU A 181 15.66 -19.74 6.69
CA LEU A 181 14.80 -20.61 5.88
C LEU A 181 13.90 -19.81 4.93
N THR A 182 13.85 -18.48 5.08
CA THR A 182 12.92 -17.65 4.29
C THR A 182 13.51 -17.25 2.94
N VAL A 183 12.65 -17.23 1.92
CA VAL A 183 12.99 -16.75 0.57
C VAL A 183 11.94 -15.75 0.09
N SER A 184 12.39 -14.67 -0.57
CA SER A 184 11.48 -13.66 -1.13
C SER A 184 10.87 -14.15 -2.44
N MET A 185 9.54 -14.20 -2.48
CA MET A 185 8.80 -14.59 -3.67
C MET A 185 7.43 -13.92 -3.68
N ALA A 186 6.98 -13.45 -4.85
CA ALA A 186 5.63 -12.89 -5.00
C ALA A 186 4.55 -13.95 -4.70
N PRO A 187 3.43 -13.61 -4.06
CA PRO A 187 2.40 -14.58 -3.68
C PRO A 187 1.90 -15.49 -4.81
N PRO A 188 1.67 -15.01 -6.05
CA PRO A 188 1.30 -15.88 -7.17
C PRO A 188 2.36 -16.94 -7.46
N ASP A 189 3.64 -16.53 -7.54
CA ASP A 189 4.75 -17.42 -7.89
C ASP A 189 5.02 -18.43 -6.77
N ALA A 190 4.98 -17.99 -5.52
CA ALA A 190 5.10 -18.85 -4.35
C ALA A 190 4.01 -19.94 -4.31
N THR A 191 2.77 -19.56 -4.68
CA THR A 191 1.65 -20.51 -4.77
C THR A 191 1.89 -21.55 -5.83
N VAL A 192 2.34 -21.16 -7.02
CA VAL A 192 2.69 -22.09 -8.09
C VAL A 192 3.80 -23.03 -7.66
N ALA A 193 4.87 -22.50 -7.01
CA ALA A 193 6.00 -23.28 -6.54
C ALA A 193 5.56 -24.34 -5.50
N LEU A 194 4.74 -23.95 -4.51
CA LEU A 194 4.24 -24.86 -3.48
C LEU A 194 3.33 -25.94 -4.07
N MET A 195 2.35 -25.56 -4.92
CA MET A 195 1.36 -26.49 -5.48
C MET A 195 1.99 -27.46 -6.48
N LYS A 196 2.98 -27.04 -7.26
CA LYS A 196 3.70 -27.92 -8.19
C LYS A 196 4.42 -29.06 -7.43
N GLY A 197 4.93 -28.80 -6.23
CA GLY A 197 5.79 -29.72 -5.51
C GLY A 197 7.14 -30.00 -6.20
N GLY A 198 8.05 -30.67 -5.53
CA GLY A 198 9.38 -30.96 -6.07
C GLY A 198 10.26 -29.74 -6.34
N THR A 199 9.87 -28.57 -5.81
CA THR A 199 10.67 -27.33 -5.79
C THR A 199 11.39 -27.22 -4.44
N GLU A 200 12.30 -26.24 -4.31
CA GLU A 200 12.92 -25.93 -3.01
C GLU A 200 11.91 -25.37 -1.99
N VAL A 201 10.80 -24.78 -2.44
CA VAL A 201 9.77 -24.19 -1.58
C VAL A 201 8.91 -25.29 -0.97
N THR A 202 9.07 -25.50 0.34
CA THR A 202 8.32 -26.49 1.12
C THR A 202 7.12 -25.88 1.87
N ALA A 203 7.15 -24.58 2.09
CA ALA A 203 6.07 -23.83 2.75
C ALA A 203 5.94 -22.41 2.19
N VAL A 204 4.74 -21.83 2.33
CA VAL A 204 4.46 -20.45 1.90
C VAL A 204 3.67 -19.74 3.00
N PHE A 205 4.20 -18.62 3.49
CA PHE A 205 3.41 -17.73 4.33
C PHE A 205 2.63 -16.80 3.41
N SER A 206 1.42 -17.22 3.10
CA SER A 206 0.60 -16.72 2.01
C SER A 206 -0.40 -15.66 2.48
N VAL A 207 -1.26 -15.22 1.55
CA VAL A 207 -2.32 -14.23 1.76
C VAL A 207 -3.55 -14.60 0.93
N PRO A 208 -4.76 -14.11 1.26
CA PRO A 208 -5.92 -14.30 0.38
C PRO A 208 -5.72 -13.65 -1.00
N PRO A 209 -6.14 -14.32 -2.10
CA PRO A 209 -6.81 -15.62 -2.12
C PRO A 209 -5.86 -16.81 -2.17
N PHE A 210 -4.56 -16.59 -2.35
CA PHE A 210 -3.53 -17.59 -2.64
C PHE A 210 -3.45 -18.69 -1.58
N GLN A 211 -3.56 -18.35 -0.30
CA GLN A 211 -3.57 -19.33 0.79
C GLN A 211 -4.71 -20.34 0.66
N TYR A 212 -5.87 -19.92 0.18
CA TYR A 212 -7.02 -20.79 -0.02
C TYR A 212 -6.90 -21.62 -1.29
N GLN A 213 -6.28 -21.06 -2.35
CA GLN A 213 -5.94 -21.87 -3.54
C GLN A 213 -4.96 -23.00 -3.20
N GLN A 214 -3.96 -22.72 -2.36
CA GLN A 214 -3.02 -23.74 -1.89
C GLN A 214 -3.73 -24.88 -1.17
N LEU A 215 -4.74 -24.57 -0.35
CA LEU A 215 -5.50 -25.56 0.42
C LEU A 215 -6.50 -26.39 -0.38
N GLU A 216 -6.70 -26.09 -1.68
CA GLU A 216 -7.41 -27.01 -2.61
C GLU A 216 -6.60 -28.29 -2.87
N ASP A 217 -5.28 -28.27 -2.71
CA ASP A 217 -4.43 -29.46 -2.74
C ASP A 217 -4.43 -30.14 -1.37
N LYS A 218 -4.97 -31.36 -1.28
CA LYS A 218 -5.09 -32.14 -0.04
C LYS A 218 -3.75 -32.46 0.63
N ASN A 219 -2.64 -32.33 -0.10
CA ASN A 219 -1.29 -32.51 0.44
C ASN A 219 -0.73 -31.22 1.09
N ILE A 220 -1.48 -30.12 1.03
CA ILE A 220 -1.09 -28.87 1.66
C ILE A 220 -2.00 -28.62 2.86
N HIS A 221 -1.41 -28.21 3.96
CA HIS A 221 -2.12 -27.91 5.20
C HIS A 221 -1.58 -26.65 5.86
N THR A 222 -2.39 -26.04 6.71
CA THR A 222 -2.01 -24.86 7.48
C THR A 222 -1.18 -25.25 8.70
N VAL A 223 -0.03 -24.61 8.83
CA VAL A 223 0.90 -24.74 9.98
C VAL A 223 0.67 -23.61 10.98
N LEU A 224 0.34 -22.41 10.51
CA LEU A 224 0.19 -21.23 11.35
C LEU A 224 -0.88 -20.29 10.78
N ASN A 225 -1.70 -19.75 11.68
CA ASN A 225 -2.64 -18.66 11.39
C ASN A 225 -2.16 -17.39 12.09
N SER A 226 -2.10 -16.27 11.38
CA SER A 226 -1.65 -15.00 11.93
C SER A 226 -2.48 -14.52 13.13
N PHE A 227 -3.78 -14.82 13.16
CA PHE A 227 -4.65 -14.46 14.29
C PHE A 227 -4.27 -15.19 15.58
N ASP A 228 -3.78 -16.42 15.49
CA ASP A 228 -3.31 -17.19 16.66
C ASP A 228 -2.00 -16.60 17.21
N VAL A 229 -1.12 -16.11 16.32
CA VAL A 229 0.12 -15.43 16.71
C VAL A 229 -0.19 -14.11 17.41
N MET A 230 -1.11 -13.35 16.84
CA MET A 230 -1.51 -12.04 17.34
C MET A 230 -2.48 -12.08 18.54
N GLY A 231 -3.02 -13.25 18.85
CA GLY A 231 -4.04 -13.41 19.90
C GLY A 231 -5.39 -12.79 19.52
N GLY A 232 -5.72 -12.82 18.24
CA GLY A 232 -6.98 -12.32 17.69
C GLY A 232 -6.81 -11.56 16.39
N SER A 233 -7.89 -10.91 15.96
CA SER A 233 -7.91 -10.10 14.74
C SER A 233 -6.91 -8.96 14.79
N HIS A 234 -6.34 -8.63 13.64
CA HIS A 234 -5.39 -7.53 13.49
C HIS A 234 -5.48 -6.94 12.09
N SER A 235 -5.08 -5.69 11.92
CA SER A 235 -4.93 -5.09 10.59
C SER A 235 -3.91 -5.88 9.77
N PHE A 236 -4.37 -6.38 8.61
CA PHE A 236 -3.52 -7.02 7.63
C PHE A 236 -2.89 -5.98 6.71
N THR A 237 -3.72 -5.09 6.15
CA THR A 237 -3.29 -4.06 5.21
C THR A 237 -3.69 -2.67 5.69
N VAL A 238 -2.80 -1.71 5.43
CA VAL A 238 -2.96 -0.28 5.70
C VAL A 238 -2.50 0.52 4.49
N ALA A 239 -2.96 1.77 4.35
CA ALA A 239 -2.50 2.72 3.33
C ALA A 239 -1.78 3.88 3.99
N TRP A 240 -0.67 4.35 3.41
CA TRP A 240 0.13 5.44 3.97
C TRP A 240 0.66 6.40 2.89
N THR A 241 0.99 7.61 3.32
CA THR A 241 1.60 8.65 2.49
C THR A 241 2.54 9.53 3.32
N SER A 242 3.23 10.46 2.68
CA SER A 242 4.06 11.44 3.37
C SER A 242 3.23 12.67 3.81
N SER A 243 3.62 13.29 4.92
CA SER A 243 3.08 14.59 5.36
C SER A 243 3.23 15.65 4.26
N THR A 244 4.33 15.62 3.52
CA THR A 244 4.55 16.54 2.38
C THR A 244 3.47 16.40 1.30
N PHE A 245 3.08 15.17 0.93
CA PHE A 245 2.00 14.98 -0.05
C PHE A 245 0.67 15.50 0.48
N ARG A 246 0.31 15.12 1.71
CA ARG A 246 -0.92 15.56 2.39
C ARG A 246 -1.02 17.08 2.46
N ASP A 247 0.05 17.74 2.91
CA ASP A 247 0.04 19.18 3.21
C ASP A 247 0.10 20.03 1.92
N LYS A 248 0.78 19.54 0.88
CA LYS A 248 0.83 20.21 -0.42
C LYS A 248 -0.42 20.00 -1.27
N ASN A 249 -1.17 18.93 -1.03
CA ASN A 249 -2.34 18.56 -1.84
C ASN A 249 -3.59 18.31 -0.96
N PRO A 250 -4.01 19.25 -0.09
CA PRO A 250 -5.03 19.00 0.92
C PRO A 250 -6.36 18.56 0.34
N LYS A 251 -6.80 19.12 -0.79
CA LYS A 251 -8.04 18.72 -1.46
C LYS A 251 -7.95 17.33 -2.09
N LEU A 252 -6.80 17.00 -2.71
CA LEU A 252 -6.59 15.68 -3.32
C LEU A 252 -6.46 14.60 -2.23
N TYR A 253 -5.79 14.92 -1.12
CA TYR A 253 -5.73 14.06 0.04
C TYR A 253 -7.12 13.82 0.65
N GLN A 254 -7.96 14.87 0.77
CA GLN A 254 -9.35 14.73 1.22
C GLN A 254 -10.14 13.83 0.26
N ALA A 255 -10.01 14.04 -1.05
CA ALA A 255 -10.66 13.18 -2.06
C ALA A 255 -10.25 11.70 -1.91
N LEU A 256 -8.98 11.42 -1.60
CA LEU A 256 -8.48 10.08 -1.33
C LEU A 256 -9.11 9.47 -0.08
N VAL A 257 -9.22 10.23 1.02
CA VAL A 257 -9.85 9.78 2.28
C VAL A 257 -11.34 9.49 2.05
N ASP A 258 -12.04 10.38 1.37
CA ASP A 258 -13.48 10.22 1.07
C ASP A 258 -13.72 9.01 0.14
N ALA A 259 -12.84 8.80 -0.85
CA ALA A 259 -12.89 7.64 -1.73
C ALA A 259 -12.66 6.32 -0.98
N LEU A 260 -11.72 6.28 -0.02
CA LEU A 260 -11.49 5.12 0.85
C LEU A 260 -12.70 4.81 1.73
N LYS A 261 -13.33 5.85 2.28
CA LYS A 261 -14.55 5.72 3.09
C LYS A 261 -15.67 5.13 2.26
N GLU A 262 -15.97 5.73 1.10
CA GLU A 262 -17.02 5.24 0.19
C GLU A 262 -16.72 3.80 -0.27
N ALA A 263 -15.49 3.48 -0.66
CA ALA A 263 -15.11 2.13 -1.06
C ALA A 263 -15.32 1.12 0.08
N THR A 264 -15.01 1.50 1.32
CA THR A 264 -15.24 0.65 2.50
C THR A 264 -16.74 0.40 2.72
N GLU A 265 -17.56 1.43 2.55
CA GLU A 265 -19.03 1.33 2.64
C GLU A 265 -19.59 0.42 1.53
N ILE A 266 -19.13 0.57 0.28
CA ILE A 266 -19.53 -0.26 -0.87
C ILE A 266 -19.22 -1.73 -0.61
N VAL A 267 -17.97 -2.04 -0.17
CA VAL A 267 -17.57 -3.41 0.13
C VAL A 267 -18.42 -4.03 1.23
N ASN A 268 -18.69 -3.28 2.30
CA ASN A 268 -19.47 -3.80 3.42
C ASN A 268 -20.95 -3.92 3.12
N LYS A 269 -21.50 -3.10 2.22
CA LYS A 269 -22.91 -3.14 1.80
C LYS A 269 -23.24 -4.39 0.99
N ASP A 270 -22.33 -4.80 0.08
CA ASP A 270 -22.50 -5.98 -0.77
C ASP A 270 -21.15 -6.66 -1.03
N ARG A 271 -20.76 -7.53 -0.10
CA ARG A 271 -19.51 -8.27 -0.15
C ARG A 271 -19.44 -9.22 -1.35
N ARG A 272 -20.58 -9.74 -1.81
CA ARG A 272 -20.66 -10.63 -2.97
C ARG A 272 -20.39 -9.87 -4.26
N ALA A 273 -20.99 -8.69 -4.43
CA ALA A 273 -20.71 -7.82 -5.56
C ALA A 273 -19.25 -7.34 -5.55
N ALA A 274 -18.70 -7.01 -4.39
CA ALA A 274 -17.28 -6.65 -4.26
C ALA A 274 -16.35 -7.83 -4.63
N ALA A 275 -16.71 -9.07 -4.32
CA ALA A 275 -15.97 -10.26 -4.75
C ALA A 275 -15.99 -10.40 -6.29
N GLN A 276 -17.14 -10.19 -6.93
CA GLN A 276 -17.25 -10.22 -8.39
C GLN A 276 -16.42 -9.11 -9.05
N LEU A 277 -16.44 -7.89 -8.47
CA LEU A 277 -15.63 -6.77 -8.93
C LEU A 277 -14.14 -7.13 -8.87
N TRP A 278 -13.67 -7.71 -7.76
CA TRP A 278 -12.29 -8.12 -7.62
C TRP A 278 -11.86 -9.15 -8.67
N ILE A 279 -12.72 -10.12 -8.98
CA ILE A 279 -12.46 -11.12 -10.05
C ILE A 279 -12.25 -10.41 -11.39
N THR A 280 -13.13 -9.48 -11.73
CA THR A 280 -13.09 -8.72 -12.98
C THR A 280 -11.83 -7.86 -13.07
N ASP A 281 -11.54 -7.09 -12.03
CA ASP A 281 -10.42 -6.15 -11.99
C ASP A 281 -9.05 -6.86 -11.97
N SER A 282 -8.91 -7.91 -11.16
CA SER A 282 -7.69 -8.72 -11.10
C SER A 282 -7.54 -9.72 -12.24
N LYS A 283 -8.54 -9.84 -13.13
CA LYS A 283 -8.62 -10.86 -14.20
C LYS A 283 -8.43 -12.27 -13.64
N SER A 284 -8.92 -12.51 -12.43
CA SER A 284 -8.81 -13.79 -11.74
C SER A 284 -9.66 -14.85 -12.42
N LYS A 285 -9.14 -16.07 -12.46
CA LYS A 285 -9.88 -17.25 -12.95
C LYS A 285 -10.57 -18.02 -11.81
N LEU A 286 -10.50 -17.50 -10.58
CA LEU A 286 -11.11 -18.15 -9.42
C LEU A 286 -12.64 -18.12 -9.52
N PRO A 287 -13.32 -19.19 -9.09
CA PRO A 287 -14.78 -19.22 -9.02
C PRO A 287 -15.31 -18.15 -8.05
N LEU A 288 -16.41 -17.48 -8.42
CA LEU A 288 -17.07 -16.49 -7.57
C LEU A 288 -17.43 -17.04 -6.18
N ASP A 289 -17.82 -18.31 -6.07
CA ASP A 289 -18.13 -18.93 -4.79
C ASP A 289 -16.93 -19.03 -3.85
N MET A 290 -15.75 -19.29 -4.39
CA MET A 290 -14.51 -19.28 -3.60
C MET A 290 -14.17 -17.86 -3.14
N VAL A 291 -14.15 -16.91 -4.07
CA VAL A 291 -13.81 -15.51 -3.79
C VAL A 291 -14.84 -14.89 -2.84
N GLY A 292 -16.14 -15.15 -3.06
CA GLY A 292 -17.22 -14.73 -2.17
C GLY A 292 -17.04 -15.23 -0.74
N LYS A 293 -16.79 -16.52 -0.55
CA LYS A 293 -16.51 -17.10 0.79
C LYS A 293 -15.34 -16.42 1.50
N ILE A 294 -14.31 -15.99 0.75
CA ILE A 294 -13.16 -15.27 1.31
C ILE A 294 -13.60 -13.88 1.76
N VAL A 295 -14.27 -13.11 0.89
CA VAL A 295 -14.67 -11.72 1.18
C VAL A 295 -15.73 -11.64 2.30
N GLU A 296 -16.63 -12.64 2.34
CA GLU A 296 -17.73 -12.76 3.32
C GLU A 296 -17.30 -13.43 4.62
N GLY A 297 -16.07 -13.96 4.71
CA GLY A 297 -15.57 -14.75 5.83
C GLY A 297 -15.78 -14.05 7.17
N ALA A 298 -16.23 -14.80 8.19
CA ALA A 298 -16.57 -14.27 9.50
C ALA A 298 -15.39 -13.56 10.20
N GLN A 299 -14.17 -13.96 9.89
CA GLN A 299 -12.94 -13.34 10.40
C GLN A 299 -12.44 -12.17 9.56
N VAL A 300 -13.13 -11.82 8.46
CA VAL A 300 -12.72 -10.76 7.55
C VAL A 300 -13.49 -9.47 7.85
N ARG A 301 -12.76 -8.40 8.09
CA ARG A 301 -13.30 -7.07 8.27
C ARG A 301 -12.69 -6.10 7.28
N TRP A 302 -13.55 -5.34 6.63
CA TRP A 302 -13.21 -4.23 5.74
C TRP A 302 -13.44 -2.95 6.55
N THR A 303 -12.38 -2.33 7.02
CA THR A 303 -12.46 -1.26 8.02
C THR A 303 -11.31 -0.27 7.88
N MET A 304 -11.60 1.00 8.12
CA MET A 304 -10.58 2.05 8.22
C MET A 304 -9.92 2.11 9.61
N ALA A 305 -10.58 1.56 10.64
CA ALA A 305 -10.02 1.51 11.98
C ALA A 305 -8.84 0.51 12.08
N PRO A 306 -7.68 0.93 12.59
CA PRO A 306 -6.58 0.01 12.82
C PRO A 306 -6.87 -0.93 14.01
N GLU A 307 -6.49 -2.21 13.85
CA GLU A 307 -6.71 -3.24 14.87
C GLU A 307 -5.39 -3.89 15.25
N ASN A 308 -5.07 -3.88 16.56
CA ASN A 308 -3.90 -4.55 17.13
C ASN A 308 -2.56 -4.22 16.43
N THR A 309 -2.44 -3.02 15.85
CA THR A 309 -1.23 -2.58 15.13
C THR A 309 -0.06 -2.36 16.08
N MET A 310 -0.34 -1.97 17.33
CA MET A 310 0.67 -1.78 18.37
C MET A 310 1.43 -3.05 18.71
N LYS A 311 0.82 -4.24 18.60
CA LYS A 311 1.52 -5.51 18.83
C LYS A 311 2.73 -5.72 17.90
N TYR A 312 2.61 -5.29 16.64
CA TYR A 312 3.76 -5.28 15.73
C TYR A 312 4.82 -4.28 16.18
N ALA A 313 4.42 -3.06 16.54
CA ALA A 313 5.33 -2.00 16.94
C ALA A 313 6.12 -2.37 18.22
N GLU A 314 5.43 -2.91 19.22
CA GLU A 314 6.02 -3.38 20.48
C GLU A 314 6.99 -4.55 20.24
N PHE A 315 6.58 -5.54 19.43
CA PHE A 315 7.47 -6.65 19.08
C PHE A 315 8.72 -6.16 18.35
N MET A 316 8.56 -5.37 17.31
CA MET A 316 9.67 -4.86 16.49
C MET A 316 10.64 -3.98 17.30
N ALA A 317 10.13 -3.22 18.29
CA ALA A 317 10.99 -2.48 19.21
C ALA A 317 11.71 -3.40 20.21
N ARG A 318 11.03 -4.42 20.75
CA ARG A 318 11.60 -5.39 21.67
C ARG A 318 12.75 -6.19 21.05
N VAL A 319 12.65 -6.54 19.77
CA VAL A 319 13.71 -7.28 19.06
C VAL A 319 14.72 -6.37 18.34
N GLY A 320 14.61 -5.05 18.49
CA GLY A 320 15.56 -4.08 17.95
C GLY A 320 15.38 -3.72 16.48
N THR A 321 14.32 -4.18 15.81
CA THR A 321 13.98 -3.76 14.44
C THR A 321 13.57 -2.30 14.38
N LEU A 322 12.88 -1.81 15.39
CA LEU A 322 12.62 -0.38 15.63
C LEU A 322 13.50 0.11 16.80
N LYS A 323 14.04 1.32 16.71
CA LYS A 323 14.83 1.93 17.78
C LYS A 323 14.01 2.18 19.05
N SER A 324 12.71 2.47 18.91
CA SER A 324 11.76 2.68 19.98
C SER A 324 10.35 2.36 19.50
N ALA A 325 9.50 1.87 20.41
CA ALA A 325 8.08 1.71 20.13
C ALA A 325 7.38 3.09 20.07
N PRO A 326 6.33 3.25 19.25
CA PRO A 326 5.40 4.36 19.41
C PRO A 326 4.65 4.22 20.74
N THR A 327 4.09 5.32 21.24
CA THR A 327 3.29 5.32 22.49
C THR A 327 1.83 4.97 22.23
N SER A 328 1.37 5.17 20.99
CA SER A 328 0.01 4.90 20.54
C SER A 328 0.00 4.63 19.04
N TRP A 329 -1.02 3.91 18.57
CA TRP A 329 -1.26 3.77 17.14
C TRP A 329 -1.47 5.13 16.45
N LYS A 330 -1.95 6.16 17.17
CA LYS A 330 -2.14 7.52 16.67
C LYS A 330 -0.82 8.22 16.28
N ASP A 331 0.32 7.73 16.76
CA ASP A 331 1.62 8.32 16.43
C ASP A 331 1.98 8.12 14.94
N TYR A 332 1.53 7.01 14.35
CA TYR A 332 1.83 6.64 12.95
C TYR A 332 0.60 6.57 12.05
N PHE A 333 -0.53 7.12 12.49
CA PHE A 333 -1.72 7.38 11.67
C PHE A 333 -2.00 8.88 11.64
N PHE A 334 -2.53 9.38 10.53
CA PHE A 334 -2.95 10.77 10.42
C PHE A 334 -4.21 11.04 11.26
N PRO A 335 -4.41 12.30 11.72
CA PRO A 335 -5.51 12.65 12.64
C PRO A 335 -6.92 12.37 12.10
N GLU A 336 -7.10 12.28 10.79
CA GLU A 336 -8.39 12.11 10.12
C GLU A 336 -9.13 10.82 10.52
N ILE A 337 -8.43 9.86 11.13
CA ILE A 337 -9.03 8.61 11.62
C ILE A 337 -8.85 8.41 13.14
N HIS A 338 -8.40 9.43 13.87
CA HIS A 338 -8.18 9.31 15.32
C HIS A 338 -9.47 9.19 16.15
N ASP A 339 -10.62 9.45 15.56
CA ASP A 339 -11.95 9.19 16.13
C ASP A 339 -12.40 7.73 16.04
N GLN A 340 -11.68 6.91 15.24
CA GLN A 340 -11.94 5.49 15.11
C GLN A 340 -11.51 4.72 16.37
N ASN A 341 -12.23 3.62 16.68
CA ASN A 341 -11.85 2.69 17.76
C ASN A 341 -10.65 1.83 17.33
N GLY A 342 -9.49 2.44 17.20
CA GLY A 342 -8.25 1.78 16.78
C GLY A 342 -7.41 1.23 17.94
N SER A 343 -6.47 0.30 17.63
CA SER A 343 -5.56 -0.30 18.60
C SER A 343 -4.21 -0.78 17.98
#